data_105bc29fc706f1a5c578db141189dddb
#
_entry.id   105bc29fc706f1a5c578db141189dddb
#
_cell.length_a   1.000
_cell.length_b   1.000
_cell.length_c   1.000
_cell.angle_alpha   90.00
_cell.angle_beta   90.00
_cell.angle_gamma   90.00
#
_symmetry.space_group_name_H-M   'P 1'
#
loop_
_entity.id
_entity.type
_entity.pdbx_description
1 polymer ?
#
loop_
_entity_poly.entity_id
_entity_poly.type
_entity_poly.pdbx_seq_one_letter_code
_entity_poly.pdbx_strand_id
1 'polypeptide(L)'
;MKDVQKALDFVRSNNERYLTELKEFLAIPSISTLDEHKPDLQRGAEWVAAQLRSFGMDKVQIMPTAGHPVVYGEWMGAGKSAPTVMIYGHYDVQPVDPIELWTSDPFKPEVRGDYLFARGSSDMKGQVVASLKAVEAIVRTTGLPVNIKWLVEGEEEIGSEHLGDFIKKNKDLLKCDF
;
A
#
# COMPACT_ATOMS: atom_id res chain seq x y z
N MET A 1 -13.00 15.10 18.79
CA MET A 1 -12.80 13.88 19.61
C MET A 1 -13.80 12.76 19.32
N LYS A 2 -15.13 13.04 19.25
CA LYS A 2 -16.15 11.99 18.96
C LYS A 2 -15.97 11.31 17.60
N ASP A 3 -15.45 12.00 16.61
CA ASP A 3 -15.28 11.45 15.25
C ASP A 3 -14.10 10.48 15.16
N VAL A 4 -12.99 10.78 15.82
CA VAL A 4 -11.85 9.84 15.90
C VAL A 4 -12.25 8.52 16.57
N GLN A 5 -13.11 8.59 17.60
CA GLN A 5 -13.58 7.38 18.29
C GLN A 5 -14.36 6.46 17.36
N LYS A 6 -15.20 6.99 16.46
CA LYS A 6 -15.94 6.18 15.48
C LYS A 6 -15.00 5.42 14.53
N ALA A 7 -13.94 6.10 14.07
CA ALA A 7 -12.94 5.44 13.21
C ALA A 7 -12.16 4.34 13.97
N LEU A 8 -11.79 4.60 15.22
CA LEU A 8 -11.13 3.59 16.07
C LEU A 8 -12.04 2.38 16.36
N ASP A 9 -13.31 2.60 16.60
CA ASP A 9 -14.27 1.51 16.83
C ASP A 9 -14.51 0.70 15.55
N PHE A 10 -14.51 1.37 14.38
CA PHE A 10 -14.56 0.68 13.09
C PHE A 10 -13.31 -0.18 12.86
N VAL A 11 -12.11 0.32 13.16
CA VAL A 11 -10.87 -0.46 13.07
C VAL A 11 -10.95 -1.70 13.96
N ARG A 12 -11.35 -1.54 15.22
CA ARG A 12 -11.45 -2.65 16.18
C ARG A 12 -12.42 -3.73 15.71
N SER A 13 -13.59 -3.34 15.18
CA SER A 13 -14.58 -4.29 14.66
C SER A 13 -14.20 -4.97 13.36
N ASN A 14 -13.17 -4.48 12.66
CA ASN A 14 -12.66 -5.05 11.42
C ASN A 14 -11.25 -5.66 11.55
N ASN A 15 -10.72 -5.80 12.75
CA ASN A 15 -9.33 -6.20 12.98
C ASN A 15 -8.97 -7.56 12.35
N GLU A 16 -9.86 -8.56 12.45
CA GLU A 16 -9.64 -9.89 11.85
C GLU A 16 -9.58 -9.81 10.32
N ARG A 17 -10.47 -9.03 9.70
CA ARG A 17 -10.45 -8.78 8.25
C ARG A 17 -9.14 -8.11 7.84
N TYR A 18 -8.72 -7.08 8.56
CA TYR A 18 -7.48 -6.35 8.27
C TYR A 18 -6.24 -7.24 8.38
N LEU A 19 -6.20 -8.10 9.40
CA LEU A 19 -5.12 -9.07 9.54
C LEU A 19 -5.12 -10.10 8.39
N THR A 20 -6.31 -10.54 7.96
CA THR A 20 -6.45 -11.48 6.81
C THR A 20 -5.94 -10.82 5.53
N GLU A 21 -6.38 -9.62 5.23
CA GLU A 21 -5.96 -8.86 4.05
C GLU A 21 -4.45 -8.56 4.07
N LEU A 22 -3.87 -8.24 5.24
CA LEU A 22 -2.43 -8.08 5.38
C LEU A 22 -1.68 -9.39 5.07
N LYS A 23 -2.17 -10.53 5.57
CA LYS A 23 -1.58 -11.84 5.28
C LYS A 23 -1.65 -12.18 3.78
N GLU A 24 -2.76 -11.88 3.12
CA GLU A 24 -2.88 -12.05 1.67
C GLU A 24 -1.83 -11.24 0.91
N PHE A 25 -1.62 -9.99 1.29
CA PHE A 25 -0.60 -9.14 0.67
C PHE A 25 0.81 -9.63 0.93
N LEU A 26 1.11 -10.05 2.16
CA LEU A 26 2.41 -10.60 2.54
C LEU A 26 2.73 -11.92 1.84
N ALA A 27 1.72 -12.70 1.47
CA ALA A 27 1.90 -13.96 0.75
C ALA A 27 2.29 -13.78 -0.73
N ILE A 28 2.27 -12.55 -1.26
CA ILE A 28 2.74 -12.25 -2.62
C ILE A 28 4.25 -12.01 -2.59
N PRO A 29 5.09 -12.85 -3.20
CA PRO A 29 6.54 -12.70 -3.20
C PRO A 29 7.00 -11.67 -4.24
N SER A 30 6.62 -10.41 -4.06
CA SER A 30 6.92 -9.31 -4.97
C SER A 30 8.39 -8.85 -4.86
N ILE A 31 9.32 -9.73 -5.14
CA ILE A 31 10.77 -9.47 -5.07
C ILE A 31 11.20 -8.73 -6.33
N SER A 32 11.58 -7.44 -6.20
CA SER A 32 11.88 -6.58 -7.36
C SER A 32 13.20 -6.88 -8.05
N THR A 33 14.15 -7.51 -7.34
CA THR A 33 15.48 -7.85 -7.86
C THR A 33 15.50 -9.07 -8.79
N LEU A 34 14.43 -9.87 -8.85
CA LEU A 34 14.39 -11.16 -9.54
C LEU A 34 13.35 -11.17 -10.66
N ASP A 35 13.81 -11.38 -11.89
CA ASP A 35 12.94 -11.37 -13.08
C ASP A 35 11.80 -12.38 -13.03
N GLU A 36 11.99 -13.52 -12.38
CA GLU A 36 10.98 -14.56 -12.17
C GLU A 36 9.78 -14.10 -11.34
N HIS A 37 9.96 -13.05 -10.51
CA HIS A 37 8.92 -12.45 -9.69
C HIS A 37 8.16 -11.27 -10.35
N LYS A 38 8.43 -10.96 -11.63
CA LYS A 38 7.66 -9.95 -12.38
C LYS A 38 6.13 -10.18 -12.34
N PRO A 39 5.63 -11.43 -12.47
CA PRO A 39 4.20 -11.67 -12.30
C PRO A 39 3.69 -11.38 -10.86
N ASP A 40 4.53 -11.58 -9.86
CA ASP A 40 4.18 -11.31 -8.47
C ASP A 40 4.17 -9.81 -8.16
N LEU A 41 5.06 -9.04 -8.79
CA LEU A 41 5.02 -7.58 -8.74
C LEU A 41 3.72 -7.03 -9.34
N GLN A 42 3.30 -7.58 -10.49
CA GLN A 42 2.00 -7.23 -11.06
C GLN A 42 0.84 -7.57 -10.11
N ARG A 43 0.85 -8.75 -9.49
CA ARG A 43 -0.14 -9.17 -8.47
C ARG A 43 -0.12 -8.24 -7.25
N GLY A 44 1.06 -7.79 -6.79
CA GLY A 44 1.21 -6.82 -5.72
C GLY A 44 0.55 -5.48 -6.04
N ALA A 45 0.82 -4.96 -7.24
CA ALA A 45 0.18 -3.74 -7.74
C ALA A 45 -1.35 -3.88 -7.86
N GLU A 46 -1.83 -5.01 -8.37
CA GLU A 46 -3.26 -5.32 -8.50
C GLU A 46 -3.94 -5.40 -7.13
N TRP A 47 -3.28 -6.01 -6.13
CA TRP A 47 -3.79 -6.08 -4.76
C TRP A 47 -3.96 -4.67 -4.17
N VAL A 48 -2.94 -3.81 -4.26
CA VAL A 48 -3.02 -2.41 -3.79
C VAL A 48 -4.14 -1.65 -4.50
N ALA A 49 -4.23 -1.77 -5.82
CA ALA A 49 -5.27 -1.12 -6.61
C ALA A 49 -6.68 -1.61 -6.21
N ALA A 50 -6.84 -2.91 -5.95
CA ALA A 50 -8.11 -3.47 -5.49
C ALA A 50 -8.50 -2.93 -4.10
N GLN A 51 -7.54 -2.81 -3.17
CA GLN A 51 -7.79 -2.21 -1.87
C GLN A 51 -8.27 -0.75 -2.00
N LEU A 52 -7.57 0.07 -2.77
CA LEU A 52 -7.96 1.47 -2.99
C LEU A 52 -9.39 1.60 -3.55
N ARG A 53 -9.76 0.75 -4.51
CA ARG A 53 -11.13 0.72 -5.06
C ARG A 53 -12.17 0.30 -4.04
N SER A 54 -11.83 -0.64 -3.16
CA SER A 54 -12.77 -1.24 -2.20
C SER A 54 -13.39 -0.23 -1.22
N PHE A 55 -12.65 0.81 -0.86
CA PHE A 55 -13.14 1.85 0.04
C PHE A 55 -13.44 3.20 -0.64
N GLY A 56 -13.50 3.21 -1.99
CA GLY A 56 -14.09 4.32 -2.73
C GLY A 56 -13.12 5.40 -3.17
N MET A 57 -11.86 5.05 -3.46
CA MET A 57 -11.01 5.96 -4.23
C MET A 57 -11.55 6.11 -5.66
N ASP A 58 -11.66 7.36 -6.12
CA ASP A 58 -12.36 7.67 -7.38
C ASP A 58 -11.57 7.27 -8.62
N LYS A 59 -10.26 7.41 -8.58
CA LYS A 59 -9.41 7.19 -9.75
C LYS A 59 -8.22 6.31 -9.34
N VAL A 60 -8.33 5.04 -9.65
CA VAL A 60 -7.29 4.05 -9.33
C VAL A 60 -6.73 3.46 -10.62
N GLN A 61 -5.42 3.62 -10.81
CA GLN A 61 -4.69 3.20 -12.01
C GLN A 61 -3.41 2.46 -11.64
N ILE A 62 -3.11 1.39 -12.36
CA ILE A 62 -1.78 0.78 -12.41
C ILE A 62 -1.09 1.39 -13.63
N MET A 63 -0.07 2.19 -13.39
CA MET A 63 0.59 2.99 -14.40
C MET A 63 1.96 2.39 -14.74
N PRO A 64 2.25 2.13 -16.02
CA PRO A 64 3.51 1.54 -16.40
C PRO A 64 4.68 2.52 -16.20
N THR A 65 5.82 1.98 -15.84
CA THR A 65 7.13 2.63 -15.89
C THR A 65 8.02 1.89 -16.89
N ALA A 66 9.30 2.24 -16.99
CA ALA A 66 10.26 1.43 -17.73
C ALA A 66 10.66 0.14 -16.96
N GLY A 67 10.36 0.08 -15.67
CA GLY A 67 10.54 -1.09 -14.82
C GLY A 67 9.21 -1.62 -14.28
N HIS A 68 9.05 -1.66 -12.94
CA HIS A 68 7.83 -2.15 -12.31
C HIS A 68 6.76 -1.06 -12.21
N PRO A 69 5.46 -1.41 -12.31
CA PRO A 69 4.39 -0.42 -12.37
C PRO A 69 4.23 0.35 -11.04
N VAL A 70 3.70 1.56 -11.16
CA VAL A 70 3.27 2.39 -10.03
C VAL A 70 1.75 2.31 -9.89
N VAL A 71 1.25 2.15 -8.67
CA VAL A 71 -0.18 2.27 -8.37
C VAL A 71 -0.47 3.70 -7.95
N TYR A 72 -1.36 4.34 -8.68
CA TYR A 72 -1.90 5.65 -8.35
C TYR A 72 -3.36 5.53 -7.94
N GLY A 73 -3.76 6.28 -6.91
CA GLY A 73 -5.15 6.43 -6.50
C GLY A 73 -5.42 7.85 -6.03
N GLU A 74 -6.65 8.36 -6.21
CA GLU A 74 -7.04 9.65 -5.67
C GLU A 74 -8.48 9.66 -5.17
N TRP A 75 -8.73 10.49 -4.16
CA TRP A 75 -10.05 10.89 -3.71
C TRP A 75 -10.04 12.40 -3.47
N MET A 76 -10.87 13.11 -4.23
CA MET A 76 -10.91 14.57 -4.23
C MET A 76 -12.22 15.12 -3.66
N GLY A 77 -12.93 14.31 -2.86
CA GLY A 77 -14.26 14.62 -2.35
C GLY A 77 -14.31 15.68 -1.24
N ALA A 78 -13.16 16.06 -0.64
CA ALA A 78 -13.11 17.18 0.31
C ALA A 78 -13.29 18.57 -0.37
N GLY A 79 -13.19 18.60 -1.71
CA GLY A 79 -13.40 19.80 -2.51
C GLY A 79 -12.11 20.56 -2.84
N LYS A 80 -12.24 21.52 -3.77
CA LYS A 80 -11.08 22.21 -4.37
C LYS A 80 -10.29 23.09 -3.42
N SER A 81 -10.89 23.53 -2.31
CA SER A 81 -10.23 24.37 -1.30
C SER A 81 -9.57 23.58 -0.18
N ALA A 82 -9.83 22.28 -0.10
CA ALA A 82 -9.21 21.42 0.88
C ALA A 82 -7.78 21.05 0.45
N PRO A 83 -6.83 20.94 1.41
CA PRO A 83 -5.49 20.50 1.10
C PRO A 83 -5.49 19.06 0.57
N THR A 84 -4.48 18.76 -0.26
CA THR A 84 -4.25 17.42 -0.82
C THR A 84 -3.01 16.82 -0.18
N VAL A 85 -3.19 15.62 0.40
CA VAL A 85 -2.11 14.84 1.03
C VAL A 85 -1.74 13.67 0.11
N MET A 86 -0.44 13.50 -0.17
CA MET A 86 0.10 12.34 -0.86
C MET A 86 0.56 11.31 0.16
N ILE A 87 0.06 10.07 0.02
CA ILE A 87 0.55 8.92 0.78
C ILE A 87 1.42 8.09 -0.15
N TYR A 88 2.68 7.96 0.23
CA TYR A 88 3.66 7.19 -0.52
C TYR A 88 3.98 5.88 0.18
N GLY A 89 4.31 4.85 -0.61
CA GLY A 89 4.83 3.58 -0.15
C GLY A 89 5.29 2.70 -1.29
N HIS A 90 5.78 1.50 -0.96
CA HIS A 90 6.15 0.50 -1.96
C HIS A 90 5.53 -0.87 -1.65
N TYR A 91 5.37 -1.68 -2.71
CA TYR A 91 4.79 -3.02 -2.61
C TYR A 91 5.80 -4.14 -2.91
N ASP A 92 6.99 -3.78 -3.38
CA ASP A 92 8.09 -4.72 -3.55
C ASP A 92 8.80 -5.04 -2.23
N VAL A 93 9.59 -6.09 -2.25
CA VAL A 93 10.33 -6.58 -1.09
C VAL A 93 11.70 -7.09 -1.50
N GLN A 94 12.64 -7.09 -0.54
CA GLN A 94 13.95 -7.72 -0.69
C GLN A 94 13.85 -9.25 -0.85
N PRO A 95 14.86 -9.90 -1.45
CA PRO A 95 15.05 -11.34 -1.40
C PRO A 95 15.05 -11.87 0.03
N VAL A 96 14.87 -13.18 0.15
CA VAL A 96 14.75 -13.84 1.46
C VAL A 96 16.06 -14.49 1.93
N ASP A 97 17.13 -14.32 1.15
CA ASP A 97 18.43 -14.90 1.47
C ASP A 97 19.06 -14.29 2.75
N PRO A 98 19.71 -15.10 3.58
CA PRO A 98 19.79 -16.56 3.48
C PRO A 98 18.53 -17.26 4.03
N ILE A 99 17.92 -18.13 3.22
CA ILE A 99 16.64 -18.78 3.56
C ILE A 99 16.71 -19.67 4.82
N GLU A 100 17.88 -20.22 5.12
CA GLU A 100 18.09 -21.09 6.30
C GLU A 100 18.00 -20.35 7.65
N LEU A 101 18.02 -19.02 7.65
CA LEU A 101 17.83 -18.23 8.86
C LEU A 101 16.35 -17.98 9.18
N TRP A 102 15.45 -18.29 8.26
CA TRP A 102 14.03 -18.15 8.50
C TRP A 102 13.49 -19.37 9.27
N THR A 103 12.78 -19.10 10.37
CA THR A 103 12.14 -20.15 11.18
C THR A 103 10.81 -20.64 10.62
N SER A 104 10.26 -19.92 9.64
CA SER A 104 9.06 -20.26 8.86
C SER A 104 9.22 -19.73 7.44
N ASP A 105 8.41 -20.22 6.51
CA ASP A 105 8.38 -19.73 5.13
C ASP A 105 8.12 -18.22 5.10
N PRO A 106 9.01 -17.41 4.49
CA PRO A 106 8.90 -15.95 4.48
C PRO A 106 7.62 -15.41 3.84
N PHE A 107 6.99 -16.17 2.95
CA PHE A 107 5.76 -15.80 2.26
C PHE A 107 4.52 -16.57 2.75
N LYS A 108 4.63 -17.23 3.92
CA LYS A 108 3.51 -17.78 4.69
C LYS A 108 3.36 -17.03 6.01
N PRO A 109 2.65 -15.89 6.03
CA PRO A 109 2.56 -15.03 7.21
C PRO A 109 2.06 -15.78 8.44
N GLU A 110 2.84 -15.77 9.51
CA GLU A 110 2.57 -16.47 10.75
C GLU A 110 2.46 -15.50 11.94
N VAL A 111 1.36 -15.61 12.70
CA VAL A 111 1.21 -14.88 13.97
C VAL A 111 1.81 -15.71 15.10
N ARG A 112 2.76 -15.12 15.84
CA ARG A 112 3.39 -15.71 17.03
C ARG A 112 3.29 -14.71 18.17
N GLY A 113 2.41 -14.97 19.12
CA GLY A 113 2.08 -14.00 20.18
C GLY A 113 1.53 -12.71 19.57
N ASP A 114 2.15 -11.59 19.87
CA ASP A 114 1.74 -10.27 19.40
C ASP A 114 2.42 -9.82 18.08
N TYR A 115 3.16 -10.72 17.43
CA TYR A 115 3.96 -10.40 16.24
C TYR A 115 3.49 -11.16 15.01
N LEU A 116 3.57 -10.52 13.84
CA LEU A 116 3.36 -11.12 12.54
C LEU A 116 4.71 -11.27 11.81
N PHE A 117 5.08 -12.50 11.51
CA PHE A 117 6.34 -12.85 10.85
C PHE A 117 6.12 -13.15 9.37
N ALA A 118 6.72 -12.34 8.50
CA ALA A 118 6.81 -12.56 7.06
C ALA A 118 7.80 -11.57 6.43
N ARG A 119 8.29 -11.83 5.22
CA ARG A 119 8.99 -10.83 4.42
C ARG A 119 8.01 -9.69 4.07
N GLY A 120 8.45 -8.43 4.24
CA GLY A 120 7.63 -7.25 3.97
C GLY A 120 6.67 -6.86 5.11
N SER A 121 6.61 -7.62 6.22
CA SER A 121 5.72 -7.28 7.36
C SER A 121 6.09 -5.95 8.02
N SER A 122 7.38 -5.60 8.02
CA SER A 122 7.94 -4.38 8.59
C SER A 122 8.44 -3.39 7.53
N ASP A 123 8.70 -3.85 6.29
CA ASP A 123 9.21 -3.04 5.18
C ASP A 123 8.66 -3.57 3.85
N MET A 124 7.70 -2.80 3.19
CA MET A 124 6.84 -1.90 3.99
C MET A 124 5.35 -2.23 3.77
N LYS A 125 5.03 -3.49 3.39
CA LYS A 125 3.64 -3.92 3.16
C LYS A 125 2.75 -3.71 4.39
N GLY A 126 3.30 -3.91 5.60
CA GLY A 126 2.60 -3.64 6.85
C GLY A 126 2.16 -2.18 6.97
N GLN A 127 3.06 -1.24 6.70
CA GLN A 127 2.77 0.20 6.76
C GLN A 127 1.80 0.63 5.65
N VAL A 128 1.93 0.06 4.44
CA VAL A 128 0.98 0.30 3.34
C VAL A 128 -0.42 -0.13 3.77
N VAL A 129 -0.59 -1.33 4.31
CA VAL A 129 -1.89 -1.81 4.79
C VAL A 129 -2.39 -0.96 5.95
N ALA A 130 -1.56 -0.63 6.92
CA ALA A 130 -1.96 0.22 8.05
C ALA A 130 -2.51 1.57 7.55
N SER A 131 -1.84 2.20 6.59
CA SER A 131 -2.27 3.46 5.99
C SER A 131 -3.58 3.32 5.22
N LEU A 132 -3.71 2.26 4.39
CA LEU A 132 -4.94 1.95 3.65
C LEU A 132 -6.13 1.78 4.61
N LYS A 133 -5.96 1.03 5.71
CA LYS A 133 -7.03 0.76 6.67
C LYS A 133 -7.37 1.96 7.55
N ALA A 134 -6.41 2.83 7.83
CA ALA A 134 -6.68 4.11 8.49
C ALA A 134 -7.55 5.01 7.60
N VAL A 135 -7.21 5.16 6.33
CA VAL A 135 -8.00 5.94 5.37
C VAL A 135 -9.38 5.30 5.16
N GLU A 136 -9.46 3.98 4.97
CA GLU A 136 -10.73 3.24 4.87
C GLU A 136 -11.64 3.53 6.08
N ALA A 137 -11.11 3.44 7.30
CA ALA A 137 -11.89 3.67 8.52
C ALA A 137 -12.47 5.09 8.58
N ILE A 138 -11.68 6.10 8.18
CA ILE A 138 -12.14 7.48 8.16
C ILE A 138 -13.22 7.67 7.07
N VAL A 139 -12.98 7.17 5.87
CA VAL A 139 -13.97 7.23 4.76
C VAL A 139 -15.30 6.59 5.15
N ARG A 140 -15.24 5.41 5.79
CA ARG A 140 -16.45 4.65 6.18
C ARG A 140 -17.22 5.23 7.37
N THR A 141 -16.63 6.14 8.13
CA THR A 141 -17.25 6.64 9.37
C THR A 141 -17.51 8.14 9.38
N THR A 142 -16.49 8.94 9.18
CA THR A 142 -16.59 10.41 9.38
C THR A 142 -16.39 11.21 8.11
N GLY A 143 -15.91 10.56 7.04
CA GLY A 143 -15.46 11.22 5.84
C GLY A 143 -14.09 11.89 6.00
N LEU A 144 -13.38 12.06 4.89
CA LEU A 144 -12.06 12.69 4.86
C LEU A 144 -12.19 14.23 4.85
N PRO A 145 -11.48 14.94 5.73
CA PRO A 145 -11.44 16.40 5.72
C PRO A 145 -10.45 16.99 4.71
N VAL A 146 -9.67 16.13 4.05
CA VAL A 146 -8.62 16.50 3.08
C VAL A 146 -8.75 15.61 1.84
N ASN A 147 -8.26 16.09 0.72
CA ASN A 147 -8.08 15.25 -0.47
C ASN A 147 -6.89 14.31 -0.28
N ILE A 148 -6.98 13.10 -0.80
CA ILE A 148 -5.93 12.09 -0.68
C ILE A 148 -5.48 11.65 -2.07
N LYS A 149 -4.17 11.55 -2.24
CA LYS A 149 -3.54 10.84 -3.35
C LYS A 149 -2.66 9.72 -2.82
N TRP A 150 -2.59 8.64 -3.57
CA TRP A 150 -1.72 7.50 -3.30
C TRP A 150 -0.71 7.33 -4.43
N LEU A 151 0.52 7.06 -4.06
CA LEU A 151 1.60 6.69 -4.95
C LEU A 151 2.33 5.50 -4.33
N VAL A 152 2.11 4.30 -4.89
CA VAL A 152 2.74 3.07 -4.37
C VAL A 152 3.54 2.43 -5.49
N GLU A 153 4.86 2.38 -5.32
CA GLU A 153 5.81 1.87 -6.33
C GLU A 153 6.20 0.41 -6.11
N GLY A 154 6.90 -0.17 -7.08
CA GLY A 154 7.38 -1.54 -7.03
C GLY A 154 8.89 -1.68 -7.25
N GLU A 155 9.69 -0.62 -7.04
CA GLU A 155 11.13 -0.58 -7.27
C GLU A 155 11.93 0.05 -6.12
N GLU A 156 11.33 0.24 -4.94
CA GLU A 156 12.03 0.90 -3.83
C GLU A 156 13.26 0.11 -3.43
N GLU A 157 13.14 -1.19 -3.35
CA GLU A 157 14.18 -2.12 -2.91
C GLU A 157 15.34 -2.32 -3.93
N ILE A 158 15.21 -1.69 -5.11
CA ILE A 158 16.27 -1.60 -6.14
C ILE A 158 16.66 -0.14 -6.45
N GLY A 159 16.23 0.82 -5.59
CA GLY A 159 16.62 2.21 -5.66
C GLY A 159 15.72 3.10 -6.51
N SER A 160 14.47 2.69 -6.80
CA SER A 160 13.44 3.49 -7.48
C SER A 160 13.92 4.10 -8.82
N GLU A 161 14.66 3.33 -9.61
CA GLU A 161 15.37 3.81 -10.80
C GLU A 161 14.48 4.60 -11.79
N HIS A 162 13.20 4.16 -11.93
CA HIS A 162 12.28 4.76 -12.89
C HIS A 162 11.28 5.74 -12.26
N LEU A 163 11.22 5.83 -10.93
CA LEU A 163 10.26 6.70 -10.22
C LEU A 163 10.50 8.19 -10.52
N GLY A 164 11.75 8.62 -10.59
CA GLY A 164 12.08 10.01 -10.89
C GLY A 164 11.53 10.49 -12.23
N ASP A 165 11.63 9.67 -13.26
CA ASP A 165 11.08 9.97 -14.58
C ASP A 165 9.56 9.85 -14.63
N PHE A 166 8.98 8.90 -13.89
CA PHE A 166 7.55 8.79 -13.71
C PHE A 166 6.97 10.07 -13.08
N ILE A 167 7.58 10.58 -12.01
CA ILE A 167 7.16 11.82 -11.34
C ILE A 167 7.23 13.02 -12.29
N LYS A 168 8.33 13.17 -13.04
CA LYS A 168 8.49 14.27 -14.02
C LYS A 168 7.39 14.25 -15.09
N LYS A 169 7.06 13.07 -15.62
CA LYS A 169 6.02 12.88 -16.64
C LYS A 169 4.61 13.13 -16.12
N ASN A 170 4.36 12.87 -14.84
CA ASN A 170 3.05 12.93 -14.21
C ASN A 170 2.94 14.08 -13.20
N LYS A 171 3.76 15.12 -13.32
CA LYS A 171 3.89 16.24 -12.39
C LYS A 171 2.54 16.86 -12.00
N ASP A 172 1.66 17.10 -12.98
CA ASP A 172 0.36 17.72 -12.72
C ASP A 172 -0.61 16.78 -11.99
N LEU A 173 -0.57 15.49 -12.34
CA LEU A 173 -1.36 14.44 -11.68
C LEU A 173 -0.95 14.30 -10.21
N LEU A 174 0.36 14.35 -9.94
CA LEU A 174 0.93 14.10 -8.62
C LEU A 174 0.98 15.34 -7.72
N LYS A 175 0.55 16.51 -8.22
CA LYS A 175 0.57 17.74 -7.42
C LYS A 175 -0.22 17.57 -6.12
N CYS A 176 0.41 17.86 -4.99
CA CYS A 176 -0.15 17.83 -3.63
C CYS A 176 0.42 18.97 -2.79
N ASP A 177 -0.13 19.16 -1.59
CA ASP A 177 0.32 20.17 -0.64
C ASP A 177 1.28 19.57 0.39
N PHE A 178 1.09 18.27 0.69
CA PHE A 178 1.90 17.52 1.66
C PHE A 178 2.14 16.10 1.17
#